data_595deab5bd27c227029914f99378d9b4
#
_entry.id   595deab5bd27c227029914f99378d9b4
#
_cell.length_a   1.000
_cell.length_b   1.000
_cell.length_c   1.000
_cell.angle_alpha   90.00
_cell.angle_beta   90.00
_cell.angle_gamma   90.00
#
_symmetry.space_group_name_H-M   'P 1'
#
loop_
_entity.id
_entity.type
_entity.pdbx_description
1 polymer ?
#
loop_
_entity_poly.entity_id
_entity_poly.type
_entity_poly.pdbx_seq_one_letter_code
_entity_poly.pdbx_strand_id
1 'polypeptide(L)'
;TTAEHLLLAAQTCRQARIERLKLYLMVGLPGETTRDMEECAALVRELSRLLPISLGISTFCAKVGTPLQTAPFAGIDVAQRHIKTLRRALAGKAEVRATSIRWAWVEHVLAGGSASEGLAVFEAERRGGTFSDYRKAFEKLGHTPFSAHPGDD
;
A
#
# COMPACT_ATOMS: atom_id res chain seq x y z
N THR A 1 -3.20 -10.79 -13.21
CA THR A 1 -4.52 -10.20 -13.57
C THR A 1 -4.26 -9.04 -14.52
N THR A 2 -4.94 -9.04 -15.67
CA THR A 2 -4.83 -7.97 -16.68
C THR A 2 -6.02 -7.01 -16.59
N ALA A 3 -5.93 -5.86 -17.28
CA ALA A 3 -7.06 -4.91 -17.39
C ALA A 3 -8.29 -5.58 -18.04
N GLU A 4 -8.08 -6.41 -19.07
CA GLU A 4 -9.16 -7.16 -19.73
C GLU A 4 -9.90 -8.11 -18.77
N HIS A 5 -9.16 -8.82 -17.91
CA HIS A 5 -9.76 -9.68 -16.89
C HIS A 5 -10.63 -8.89 -15.92
N LEU A 6 -10.20 -7.69 -15.52
CA LEU A 6 -10.98 -6.83 -14.61
C LEU A 6 -12.22 -6.25 -15.29
N LEU A 7 -12.12 -5.86 -16.56
CA LEU A 7 -13.27 -5.39 -17.34
C LEU A 7 -14.31 -6.50 -17.55
N LEU A 8 -13.87 -7.72 -17.89
CA LEU A 8 -14.75 -8.87 -18.02
C LEU A 8 -15.42 -9.20 -16.68
N ALA A 9 -14.67 -9.20 -15.58
CA ALA A 9 -15.22 -9.42 -14.24
C ALA A 9 -16.27 -8.36 -13.88
N ALA A 10 -16.02 -7.07 -14.18
CA ALA A 10 -16.97 -6.00 -13.92
C ALA A 10 -18.25 -6.14 -14.75
N GLN A 11 -18.15 -6.54 -16.02
CA GLN A 11 -19.30 -6.83 -16.90
C GLN A 11 -20.13 -7.99 -16.35
N THR A 12 -19.46 -9.09 -15.96
CA THR A 12 -20.10 -10.27 -15.36
C THR A 12 -20.82 -9.91 -14.05
N CYS A 13 -20.17 -9.12 -13.19
CA CYS A 13 -20.77 -8.64 -11.94
C CYS A 13 -22.03 -7.79 -12.22
N ARG A 14 -21.98 -6.91 -13.23
CA ARG A 14 -23.12 -6.09 -13.62
C ARG A 14 -24.28 -6.95 -14.15
N GLN A 15 -23.99 -7.94 -15.00
CA GLN A 15 -25.01 -8.87 -15.51
C GLN A 15 -25.65 -9.69 -14.38
N ALA A 16 -24.86 -10.12 -13.41
CA ALA A 16 -25.33 -10.82 -12.23
C ALA A 16 -26.00 -9.92 -11.18
N ARG A 17 -26.16 -8.61 -11.46
CA ARG A 17 -26.75 -7.61 -10.56
C ARG A 17 -26.02 -7.49 -9.21
N ILE A 18 -24.69 -7.68 -9.22
CA ILE A 18 -23.83 -7.42 -8.06
C ILE A 18 -23.73 -5.91 -7.88
N GLU A 19 -24.01 -5.43 -6.70
CA GLU A 19 -24.14 -4.01 -6.41
C GLU A 19 -22.81 -3.26 -6.39
N ARG A 20 -21.68 -3.95 -6.07
CA ARG A 20 -20.37 -3.33 -5.91
C ARG A 20 -19.25 -4.33 -6.20
N LEU A 21 -18.20 -3.89 -6.87
CA LEU A 21 -16.96 -4.64 -7.02
C LEU A 21 -15.88 -4.04 -6.11
N LYS A 22 -15.26 -4.90 -5.30
CA LYS A 22 -14.12 -4.52 -4.47
C LYS A 22 -12.83 -4.96 -5.14
N LEU A 23 -11.96 -3.98 -5.39
CA LEU A 23 -10.63 -4.20 -5.91
C LEU A 23 -9.60 -4.01 -4.80
N TYR A 24 -8.50 -4.76 -4.88
CA TYR A 24 -7.35 -4.60 -4.01
C TYR A 24 -6.14 -4.19 -4.83
N LEU A 25 -5.49 -3.14 -4.37
CA LEU A 25 -4.28 -2.59 -4.96
C LEU A 25 -3.18 -2.57 -3.90
N MET A 26 -1.95 -2.84 -4.32
CA MET A 26 -0.76 -2.64 -3.51
C MET A 26 0.03 -1.47 -4.09
N VAL A 27 0.56 -0.58 -3.24
CA VAL A 27 1.42 0.55 -3.63
C VAL A 27 2.78 0.43 -2.96
N GLY A 28 3.80 1.03 -3.54
CA GLY A 28 5.17 0.97 -3.03
C GLY A 28 5.92 -0.28 -3.48
N LEU A 29 5.57 -0.86 -4.61
CA LEU A 29 6.34 -1.92 -5.25
C LEU A 29 7.66 -1.38 -5.81
N PRO A 30 8.74 -2.19 -5.88
CA PRO A 30 9.98 -1.79 -6.52
C PRO A 30 9.76 -1.33 -7.96
N GLY A 31 10.28 -0.14 -8.31
CA GLY A 31 10.15 0.46 -9.64
C GLY A 31 8.79 1.08 -9.95
N GLU A 32 7.88 1.15 -8.98
CA GLU A 32 6.57 1.78 -9.15
C GLU A 32 6.71 3.30 -9.24
N THR A 33 6.00 3.91 -10.18
CA THR A 33 6.05 5.33 -10.51
C THR A 33 4.69 6.02 -10.35
N THR A 34 4.68 7.36 -10.36
CA THR A 34 3.44 8.14 -10.39
C THR A 34 2.59 7.81 -11.64
N ARG A 35 3.21 7.48 -12.76
CA ARG A 35 2.52 7.08 -13.99
C ARG A 35 1.70 5.80 -13.79
N ASP A 36 2.23 4.82 -13.05
CA ASP A 36 1.49 3.60 -12.74
C ASP A 36 0.21 3.90 -11.95
N MET A 37 0.27 4.91 -11.05
CA MET A 37 -0.92 5.37 -10.32
C MET A 37 -1.95 6.03 -11.23
N GLU A 38 -1.50 6.78 -12.23
CA GLU A 38 -2.39 7.41 -13.22
C GLU A 38 -3.05 6.38 -14.12
N GLU A 39 -2.31 5.37 -14.58
CA GLU A 39 -2.82 4.26 -15.39
C GLU A 39 -3.82 3.41 -14.58
N CYS A 40 -3.50 3.10 -13.32
CA CYS A 40 -4.41 2.43 -12.40
C CYS A 40 -5.71 3.24 -12.19
N ALA A 41 -5.59 4.55 -11.97
CA ALA A 41 -6.76 5.41 -11.80
C ALA A 41 -7.61 5.48 -13.09
N ALA A 42 -7.00 5.45 -14.27
CA ALA A 42 -7.71 5.39 -15.56
C ALA A 42 -8.55 4.13 -15.67
N LEU A 43 -7.96 2.97 -15.37
CA LEU A 43 -8.65 1.67 -15.36
C LEU A 43 -9.80 1.65 -14.34
N VAL A 44 -9.56 2.11 -13.11
CA VAL A 44 -10.62 2.14 -12.08
C VAL A 44 -11.78 3.05 -12.50
N ARG A 45 -11.50 4.20 -13.15
CA ARG A 45 -12.54 5.07 -13.71
C ARG A 45 -13.35 4.40 -14.81
N GLU A 46 -12.72 3.60 -15.67
CA GLU A 46 -13.41 2.83 -16.69
C GLU A 46 -14.34 1.78 -16.05
N LEU A 47 -13.84 1.01 -15.10
CA LEU A 47 -14.62 0.03 -14.33
C LEU A 47 -15.80 0.69 -13.60
N SER A 48 -15.61 1.90 -13.07
CA SER A 48 -16.64 2.63 -12.33
C SER A 48 -17.85 3.08 -13.19
N ARG A 49 -17.70 3.03 -14.53
CA ARG A 49 -18.82 3.26 -15.45
C ARG A 49 -19.76 2.05 -15.55
N LEU A 50 -19.28 0.88 -15.18
CA LEU A 50 -20.03 -0.38 -15.23
C LEU A 50 -20.79 -0.64 -13.93
N LEU A 51 -20.15 -0.43 -12.78
CA LEU A 51 -20.74 -0.63 -11.45
C LEU A 51 -19.93 0.14 -10.39
N PRO A 52 -20.49 0.38 -9.20
CA PRO A 52 -19.78 1.00 -8.07
C PRO A 52 -18.52 0.22 -7.70
N ILE A 53 -17.39 0.93 -7.55
CA ILE A 53 -16.09 0.36 -7.20
C ILE A 53 -15.68 0.81 -5.78
N SER A 54 -15.17 -0.13 -4.98
CA SER A 54 -14.43 0.14 -3.76
C SER A 54 -12.99 -0.34 -3.92
N LEU A 55 -12.02 0.58 -3.86
CA LEU A 55 -10.60 0.29 -3.98
C LEU A 55 -9.95 0.24 -2.60
N GLY A 56 -9.55 -0.95 -2.16
CA GLY A 56 -8.73 -1.18 -0.98
C GLY A 56 -7.25 -1.07 -1.34
N ILE A 57 -6.50 -0.21 -0.66
CA ILE A 57 -5.07 -0.01 -0.92
C ILE A 57 -4.28 -0.47 0.30
N SER A 58 -3.28 -1.33 0.09
CA SER A 58 -2.25 -1.69 1.06
C SER A 58 -0.88 -1.23 0.58
N THR A 59 0.05 -0.97 1.51
CA THR A 59 1.44 -0.70 1.17
C THR A 59 2.19 -2.02 1.08
N PHE A 60 3.07 -2.15 0.10
CA PHE A 60 3.92 -3.32 -0.07
C PHE A 60 4.84 -3.51 1.12
N CYS A 61 4.87 -4.73 1.65
CA CYS A 61 5.80 -5.18 2.68
C CYS A 61 6.46 -6.48 2.20
N ALA A 62 7.77 -6.45 2.02
CA ALA A 62 8.53 -7.64 1.66
C ALA A 62 8.33 -8.76 2.70
N LYS A 63 8.22 -10.00 2.22
CA LYS A 63 8.04 -11.18 3.07
C LYS A 63 9.12 -12.21 2.78
N VAL A 64 9.70 -12.76 3.82
CA VAL A 64 10.69 -13.87 3.71
C VAL A 64 10.07 -15.04 2.94
N GLY A 65 10.86 -15.67 2.09
CA GLY A 65 10.42 -16.79 1.25
C GLY A 65 9.66 -16.39 -0.02
N THR A 66 9.61 -15.08 -0.36
CA THR A 66 9.00 -14.58 -1.59
C THR A 66 10.05 -14.04 -2.57
N PRO A 67 9.76 -13.93 -3.89
CA PRO A 67 10.70 -13.36 -4.86
C PRO A 67 11.17 -11.94 -4.53
N LEU A 68 10.36 -11.15 -3.83
CA LEU A 68 10.64 -9.78 -3.43
C LEU A 68 11.07 -9.66 -1.96
N GLN A 69 11.54 -10.71 -1.33
CA GLN A 69 11.90 -10.72 0.10
C GLN A 69 12.99 -9.71 0.49
N THR A 70 13.85 -9.31 -0.44
CA THR A 70 14.93 -8.34 -0.23
C THR A 70 14.57 -6.92 -0.67
N ALA A 71 13.35 -6.72 -1.18
CA ALA A 71 12.93 -5.42 -1.64
C ALA A 71 12.82 -4.44 -0.46
N PRO A 72 13.35 -3.21 -0.59
CA PRO A 72 13.23 -2.21 0.45
C PRO A 72 11.78 -1.74 0.61
N PHE A 73 11.47 -1.16 1.76
CA PHE A 73 10.25 -0.40 1.93
C PHE A 73 10.34 0.90 1.14
N ALA A 74 9.31 1.22 0.35
CA ALA A 74 9.33 2.38 -0.53
C ALA A 74 9.45 3.74 0.20
N GLY A 75 9.11 3.75 1.49
CA GLY A 75 9.02 4.96 2.31
C GLY A 75 7.58 5.41 2.52
N ILE A 76 7.30 5.94 3.71
CA ILE A 76 5.98 6.48 4.07
C ILE A 76 5.60 7.64 3.14
N ASP A 77 6.56 8.50 2.80
CA ASP A 77 6.41 9.66 1.93
C ASP A 77 6.01 9.26 0.51
N VAL A 78 6.67 8.26 -0.10
CA VAL A 78 6.34 7.74 -1.43
C VAL A 78 4.95 7.11 -1.45
N ALA A 79 4.68 6.17 -0.55
CA ALA A 79 3.36 5.52 -0.48
C ALA A 79 2.23 6.54 -0.24
N GLN A 80 2.49 7.59 0.56
CA GLN A 80 1.53 8.67 0.81
C GLN A 80 1.26 9.51 -0.45
N ARG A 81 2.29 9.81 -1.26
CA ARG A 81 2.12 10.49 -2.55
C ARG A 81 1.25 9.66 -3.50
N HIS A 82 1.56 8.37 -3.67
CA HIS A 82 0.80 7.46 -4.53
C HIS A 82 -0.67 7.36 -4.11
N ILE A 83 -0.95 7.15 -2.83
CA ILE A 83 -2.33 7.11 -2.32
C ILE A 83 -3.05 8.45 -2.52
N LYS A 84 -2.36 9.59 -2.32
CA LYS A 84 -2.92 10.92 -2.55
C LYS A 84 -3.28 11.13 -4.03
N THR A 85 -2.42 10.70 -4.95
CA THR A 85 -2.67 10.74 -6.40
C THR A 85 -3.91 9.94 -6.76
N LEU A 86 -4.02 8.69 -6.29
CA LEU A 86 -5.20 7.84 -6.51
C LEU A 86 -6.47 8.45 -5.94
N ARG A 87 -6.44 8.94 -4.70
CA ARG A 87 -7.62 9.59 -4.07
C ARG A 87 -8.11 10.80 -4.86
N ARG A 88 -7.17 11.64 -5.33
CA ARG A 88 -7.51 12.82 -6.15
C ARG A 88 -8.10 12.42 -7.49
N ALA A 89 -7.48 11.46 -8.18
CA ALA A 89 -7.90 11.01 -9.51
C ALA A 89 -9.24 10.26 -9.50
N LEU A 90 -9.60 9.62 -8.37
CA LEU A 90 -10.80 8.81 -8.20
C LEU A 90 -11.90 9.49 -7.39
N ALA A 91 -11.73 10.76 -7.03
CA ALA A 91 -12.75 11.51 -6.30
C ALA A 91 -14.12 11.50 -7.03
N GLY A 92 -15.17 11.09 -6.33
CA GLY A 92 -16.51 10.95 -6.89
C GLY A 92 -16.70 9.82 -7.92
N LYS A 93 -15.66 8.96 -8.14
CA LYS A 93 -15.70 7.83 -9.08
C LYS A 93 -15.63 6.49 -8.40
N ALA A 94 -14.80 6.37 -7.37
CA ALA A 94 -14.65 5.16 -6.58
C ALA A 94 -14.41 5.50 -5.11
N GLU A 95 -14.82 4.59 -4.23
CA GLU A 95 -14.46 4.68 -2.82
C GLU A 95 -13.02 4.18 -2.64
N VAL A 96 -12.13 5.01 -2.06
CA VAL A 96 -10.72 4.66 -1.84
C VAL A 96 -10.44 4.51 -0.35
N ARG A 97 -10.13 3.29 0.07
CA ARG A 97 -9.77 2.92 1.45
C ARG A 97 -8.33 2.43 1.49
N ALA A 98 -7.45 3.14 2.18
CA ALA A 98 -6.07 2.73 2.38
C ALA A 98 -5.84 2.28 3.83
N THR A 99 -5.05 1.23 4.00
CA THR A 99 -4.52 0.82 5.30
C THR A 99 -3.49 1.84 5.80
N SER A 100 -3.12 1.75 7.07
CA SER A 100 -2.12 2.66 7.64
C SER A 100 -0.73 2.38 7.09
N ILE A 101 -0.16 3.34 6.36
CA ILE A 101 1.21 3.26 5.84
C ILE A 101 2.23 3.16 6.98
N ARG A 102 1.97 3.85 8.10
CA ARG A 102 2.84 3.81 9.28
C ARG A 102 2.96 2.40 9.86
N TRP A 103 1.84 1.72 10.00
CA TRP A 103 1.82 0.35 10.48
C TRP A 103 2.33 -0.65 9.45
N ALA A 104 2.17 -0.38 8.14
CA ALA A 104 2.81 -1.16 7.10
C ALA A 104 4.35 -1.11 7.18
N TRP A 105 4.94 0.04 7.53
CA TRP A 105 6.37 0.11 7.81
C TRP A 105 6.79 -0.74 9.02
N VAL A 106 6.05 -0.67 10.12
CA VAL A 106 6.30 -1.52 11.30
C VAL A 106 6.23 -3.00 10.90
N GLU A 107 5.21 -3.39 10.12
CA GLU A 107 5.05 -4.75 9.60
C GLU A 107 6.25 -5.15 8.71
N HIS A 108 6.72 -4.26 7.84
CA HIS A 108 7.87 -4.52 6.98
C HIS A 108 9.14 -4.78 7.79
N VAL A 109 9.43 -3.95 8.79
CA VAL A 109 10.59 -4.14 9.69
C VAL A 109 10.51 -5.49 10.39
N LEU A 110 9.34 -5.84 10.93
CA LEU A 110 9.14 -7.11 11.64
C LEU A 110 9.20 -8.33 10.71
N ALA A 111 8.73 -8.18 9.47
CA ALA A 111 8.71 -9.29 8.51
C ALA A 111 10.12 -9.72 8.05
N GLY A 112 11.09 -8.81 8.07
CA GLY A 112 12.51 -9.10 7.80
C GLY A 112 13.38 -9.12 9.07
N GLY A 113 12.78 -8.90 10.24
CA GLY A 113 13.47 -8.72 11.50
C GLY A 113 14.00 -10.00 12.14
N SER A 114 14.79 -9.80 13.17
CA SER A 114 15.41 -10.81 14.02
C SER A 114 14.95 -10.67 15.49
N ALA A 115 15.62 -11.31 16.40
CA ALA A 115 15.38 -11.14 17.83
C ALA A 115 15.57 -9.68 18.30
N SER A 116 16.44 -8.90 17.64
CA SER A 116 16.68 -7.48 17.98
C SER A 116 15.46 -6.63 17.74
N GLU A 117 14.76 -6.83 16.61
CA GLU A 117 13.50 -6.14 16.29
C GLU A 117 12.39 -6.57 17.25
N GLY A 118 12.37 -7.84 17.67
CA GLY A 118 11.46 -8.32 18.72
C GLY A 118 11.66 -7.62 20.06
N LEU A 119 12.90 -7.40 20.49
CA LEU A 119 13.23 -6.63 21.70
C LEU A 119 12.85 -5.15 21.55
N ALA A 120 13.02 -4.57 20.38
CA ALA A 120 12.62 -3.20 20.09
C ALA A 120 11.09 -3.01 20.17
N VAL A 121 10.29 -4.02 19.76
CA VAL A 121 8.83 -4.03 19.98
C VAL A 121 8.51 -3.97 21.47
N PHE A 122 9.16 -4.80 22.28
CA PHE A 122 8.94 -4.81 23.72
C PHE A 122 9.27 -3.45 24.34
N GLU A 123 10.36 -2.79 23.91
CA GLU A 123 10.72 -1.44 24.33
C GLU A 123 9.64 -0.40 23.93
N ALA A 124 9.15 -0.48 22.69
CA ALA A 124 8.10 0.41 22.17
C ALA A 124 6.80 0.25 22.96
N GLU A 125 6.35 -0.97 23.22
CA GLU A 125 5.13 -1.25 23.99
C GLU A 125 5.21 -0.73 25.42
N ARG A 126 6.35 -0.88 26.08
CA ARG A 126 6.57 -0.31 27.42
C ARG A 126 6.49 1.22 27.48
N ARG A 127 6.65 1.90 26.35
CA ARG A 127 6.57 3.36 26.23
C ARG A 127 5.18 3.86 25.86
N GLY A 128 4.26 2.99 25.49
CA GLY A 128 2.89 3.32 25.14
C GLY A 128 2.40 2.72 23.83
N GLY A 129 3.28 2.05 23.03
CA GLY A 129 2.90 1.34 21.82
C GLY A 129 2.44 2.24 20.67
N THR A 130 2.77 3.52 20.69
CA THR A 130 2.43 4.43 19.59
C THR A 130 3.39 4.23 18.41
N PHE A 131 2.99 4.66 17.21
CA PHE A 131 3.90 4.65 16.05
C PHE A 131 5.22 5.39 16.33
N SER A 132 5.18 6.49 17.12
CA SER A 132 6.39 7.23 17.50
C SER A 132 7.34 6.38 18.35
N ASP A 133 6.80 5.53 19.22
CA ASP A 133 7.59 4.67 20.08
C ASP A 133 8.25 3.55 19.26
N TYR A 134 7.50 2.90 18.36
CA TYR A 134 8.02 1.94 17.41
C TYR A 134 9.10 2.54 16.51
N ARG A 135 8.84 3.72 15.95
CA ARG A 135 9.81 4.42 15.11
C ARG A 135 11.12 4.65 15.84
N LYS A 136 11.07 5.22 17.03
CA LYS A 136 12.27 5.49 17.86
C LYS A 136 13.04 4.22 18.22
N ALA A 137 12.34 3.12 18.48
CA ALA A 137 12.96 1.84 18.80
C ALA A 137 13.67 1.24 17.58
N PHE A 138 13.05 1.25 16.40
CA PHE A 138 13.61 0.72 15.18
C PHE A 138 14.70 1.61 14.56
N GLU A 139 14.61 2.95 14.70
CA GLU A 139 15.65 3.88 14.28
C GLU A 139 17.00 3.62 14.99
N LYS A 140 16.98 3.15 16.25
CA LYS A 140 18.19 2.73 16.97
C LYS A 140 18.88 1.50 16.34
N LEU A 141 18.13 0.70 15.61
CA LEU A 141 18.62 -0.47 14.87
C LEU A 141 18.95 -0.14 13.41
N GLY A 142 18.88 1.14 13.02
CA GLY A 142 19.21 1.60 11.67
C GLY A 142 18.05 1.58 10.66
N HIS A 143 16.83 1.25 11.10
CA HIS A 143 15.65 1.29 10.22
C HIS A 143 15.13 2.72 10.06
N THR A 144 14.77 3.11 8.84
CA THR A 144 14.14 4.41 8.54
C THR A 144 12.78 4.22 7.87
N PRO A 145 11.75 5.00 8.26
CA PRO A 145 10.43 4.92 7.63
C PRO A 145 10.30 5.73 6.34
N PHE A 146 11.33 6.53 5.98
CA PHE A 146 11.30 7.40 4.81
C PHE A 146 12.17 6.83 3.68
N SER A 147 11.86 7.24 2.44
CA SER A 147 12.66 6.84 1.29
C SER A 147 14.10 7.37 1.40
N ALA A 148 15.07 6.58 0.90
CA ALA A 148 16.47 7.01 0.83
C ALA A 148 16.67 8.16 -0.18
N HIS A 149 15.76 8.34 -1.13
CA HIS A 149 15.79 9.36 -2.18
C HIS A 149 14.43 10.09 -2.22
N PRO A 150 14.24 11.15 -1.40
CA PRO A 150 13.04 11.97 -1.50
C PRO A 150 13.14 12.83 -2.77
N GLY A 151 12.60 12.37 -3.91
CA GLY A 151 12.51 13.19 -5.10
C GLY A 151 12.77 12.55 -6.47
N ASP A 152 13.06 11.26 -6.54
CA ASP A 152 13.15 10.56 -7.83
C ASP A 152 11.75 10.09 -8.26
N ASP A 153 10.97 11.00 -8.85
CA ASP A 153 9.78 10.74 -9.64
C ASP A 153 9.96 11.29 -11.05
#